data_b8306ebe73643a21d500b489773a8757
#
_entry.id   b8306ebe73643a21d500b489773a8757
#
_cell.length_a   1.000
_cell.length_b   1.000
_cell.length_c   1.000
_cell.angle_alpha   90.00
_cell.angle_beta   90.00
_cell.angle_gamma   90.00
#
_symmetry.space_group_name_H-M   'P 1'
#
loop_
_entity.id
_entity.type
_entity.pdbx_description
1 polymer ?
#
loop_
_entity_poly.entity_id
_entity_poly.type
_entity_poly.pdbx_seq_one_letter_code
_entity_poly.pdbx_strand_id
1 'polypeptide(L)' 'MYPRIRDLRIDRDLSQTELANILGMSQTGYSKYETGENDVPTAILIRLSQFYHTSVDYLLGLTNNPAPYR' A
#
# COMPACT_ATOMS: atom_id res chain seq x y z
N MET A 1 2.48 -9.43 -6.48
CA MET A 1 1.20 -8.87 -6.03
C MET A 1 1.08 -8.97 -4.52
N TYR A 2 0.62 -7.93 -3.87
CA TYR A 2 0.52 -7.87 -2.42
C TYR A 2 -0.93 -7.54 -2.04
N PRO A 3 -1.79 -8.55 -1.85
CA PRO A 3 -3.23 -8.33 -1.63
C PRO A 3 -3.55 -7.43 -0.43
N ARG A 4 -2.68 -7.40 0.57
CA ARG A 4 -2.91 -6.59 1.76
C ARG A 4 -2.94 -5.08 1.49
N ILE A 5 -2.21 -4.61 0.46
CA ILE A 5 -2.23 -3.20 0.05
C ILE A 5 -3.63 -2.80 -0.39
N ARG A 6 -4.27 -3.63 -1.21
CA ARG A 6 -5.65 -3.40 -1.63
C ARG A 6 -6.63 -3.50 -0.46
N ASP A 7 -6.45 -4.51 0.39
CA ASP A 7 -7.34 -4.73 1.53
C ASP A 7 -7.33 -3.54 2.49
N LEU A 8 -6.16 -2.98 2.79
CA LEU A 8 -6.04 -1.81 3.65
C LEU A 8 -6.70 -0.58 3.03
N ARG A 9 -6.58 -0.41 1.73
CA ARG A 9 -7.23 0.70 1.02
C ARG A 9 -8.75 0.60 1.15
N ILE A 10 -9.31 -0.59 0.93
CA ILE A 10 -10.74 -0.84 1.02
C ILE A 10 -11.23 -0.64 2.46
N ASP A 11 -10.48 -1.10 3.44
CA ASP A 11 -10.81 -0.94 4.86
C ASP A 11 -10.90 0.53 5.28
N ARG A 12 -10.18 1.41 4.59
CA ARG A 12 -10.20 2.86 4.83
C ARG A 12 -11.20 3.60 3.95
N ASP A 13 -12.01 2.88 3.17
CA ASP A 13 -12.97 3.46 2.22
C ASP A 13 -12.31 4.41 1.22
N LEU A 14 -11.09 4.11 0.80
CA LEU A 14 -10.36 4.92 -0.16
C LEU A 14 -10.49 4.34 -1.56
N SER A 15 -10.72 5.21 -2.55
CA SER A 15 -10.59 4.82 -3.95
C SER A 15 -9.12 4.74 -4.35
N GLN A 16 -8.84 4.08 -5.47
CA GLN A 16 -7.48 4.07 -6.02
C GLN A 16 -7.00 5.50 -6.34
N THR A 17 -7.89 6.34 -6.86
CA THR A 17 -7.57 7.73 -7.19
C THR A 17 -7.19 8.52 -5.93
N GLU A 18 -7.95 8.36 -4.85
CA GLU A 18 -7.67 9.05 -3.60
C GLU A 18 -6.30 8.65 -3.03
N LEU A 19 -6.01 7.35 -3.01
CA LEU A 19 -4.73 6.90 -2.48
C LEU A 19 -3.58 7.29 -3.39
N ALA A 20 -3.77 7.23 -4.72
CA ALA A 20 -2.76 7.70 -5.66
C ALA A 20 -2.42 9.17 -5.43
N ASN A 21 -3.42 10.01 -5.19
CA ASN A 21 -3.21 11.42 -4.87
C ASN A 21 -2.40 11.60 -3.58
N ILE A 22 -2.69 10.82 -2.57
CA ILE A 22 -1.94 10.84 -1.30
C ILE A 22 -0.47 10.47 -1.55
N LEU A 23 -0.22 9.51 -2.43
CA LEU A 23 1.13 9.08 -2.78
C LEU A 23 1.81 9.99 -3.80
N GLY A 24 1.10 10.97 -4.37
CA GLY A 24 1.65 11.87 -5.37
C GLY A 24 1.89 11.22 -6.72
N MET A 25 1.05 10.24 -7.12
CA MET A 25 1.22 9.51 -8.37
C MET A 25 -0.12 9.37 -9.10
N SER A 26 -0.07 8.88 -10.35
CA SER A 26 -1.29 8.66 -11.13
C SER A 26 -2.05 7.44 -10.63
N GLN A 27 -3.37 7.46 -10.82
CA GLN A 27 -4.23 6.33 -10.48
C GLN A 27 -3.83 5.07 -11.30
N THR A 28 -3.50 5.24 -12.57
CA THR A 28 -3.06 4.13 -13.41
C THR A 28 -1.79 3.49 -12.88
N GLY A 29 -0.80 4.30 -12.46
CA GLY A 29 0.44 3.80 -11.88
C GLY A 29 0.19 3.03 -10.58
N TYR A 30 -0.65 3.57 -9.72
CA TYR A 30 -1.00 2.89 -8.46
C TYR A 30 -1.75 1.58 -8.72
N SER A 31 -2.70 1.60 -9.67
CA SER A 31 -3.48 0.40 -10.03
C SER A 31 -2.59 -0.78 -10.39
N LYS A 32 -1.47 -0.52 -11.07
CA LYS A 32 -0.53 -1.58 -11.47
C LYS A 32 0.15 -2.23 -10.28
N TYR A 33 0.24 -1.55 -9.15
CA TYR A 33 0.74 -2.16 -7.92
C TYR A 33 -0.28 -3.17 -7.36
N GLU A 34 -1.57 -2.84 -7.42
CA GLU A 34 -2.61 -3.74 -6.92
C GLU A 34 -2.79 -4.96 -7.83
N THR A 35 -2.64 -4.80 -9.14
CA THR A 35 -2.77 -5.91 -10.09
C THR A 35 -1.54 -6.80 -10.16
N GLY A 36 -0.40 -6.32 -9.71
CA GLY A 36 0.87 -7.04 -9.81
C GLY A 36 1.62 -6.84 -11.12
N GLU A 37 1.12 -5.96 -12.00
CA GLU A 37 1.86 -5.63 -13.23
C GLU A 37 3.20 -5.00 -12.93
N ASN A 38 3.27 -4.16 -11.90
CA ASN A 38 4.50 -3.54 -11.44
C ASN A 38 4.73 -3.85 -9.98
N ASP A 39 5.98 -4.10 -9.63
CA ASP A 39 6.37 -4.20 -8.22
C ASP A 39 6.25 -2.83 -7.55
N VAL A 40 5.97 -2.83 -6.26
CA VAL A 40 5.89 -1.61 -5.48
C VAL A 40 7.30 -1.17 -5.10
N PRO A 41 7.75 0.03 -5.53
CA PRO A 41 9.06 0.52 -5.11
C PRO A 41 9.18 0.66 -3.60
N THR A 42 10.40 0.50 -3.09
CA THR A 42 10.67 0.60 -1.65
C THR A 42 10.17 1.93 -1.07
N ALA A 43 10.38 3.04 -1.77
CA ALA A 43 9.93 4.35 -1.30
C ALA A 43 8.40 4.40 -1.11
N ILE A 44 7.66 3.76 -2.01
CA ILE A 44 6.19 3.70 -1.92
C ILE A 44 5.78 2.78 -0.77
N LEU A 45 6.46 1.65 -0.58
CA LEU A 45 6.20 0.77 0.56
C LEU A 45 6.38 1.50 1.88
N ILE A 46 7.43 2.30 2.01
CA ILE A 46 7.68 3.09 3.22
C ILE A 46 6.55 4.10 3.44
N ARG A 47 6.13 4.79 2.40
CA ARG A 47 5.03 5.78 2.50
C ARG A 47 3.72 5.11 2.86
N LEU A 48 3.41 3.95 2.29
CA LEU A 48 2.21 3.20 2.63
C LEU A 48 2.24 2.74 4.09
N SER A 49 3.39 2.27 4.57
CA SER A 49 3.52 1.85 5.96
C SER A 49 3.28 3.01 6.93
N GLN A 50 3.77 4.19 6.59
CA GLN A 50 3.56 5.39 7.39
C GLN A 50 2.09 5.84 7.35
N PHE A 51 1.50 5.83 6.18
CA PHE A 51 0.10 6.24 6.00
C PHE A 51 -0.86 5.31 6.75
N TYR A 52 -0.67 4.00 6.64
CA TYR A 52 -1.51 3.01 7.30
C TYR A 52 -1.09 2.73 8.74
N HIS A 53 0.00 3.34 9.20
CA HIS A 53 0.53 3.14 10.54
C HIS A 53 0.80 1.65 10.82
N THR A 54 1.52 1.03 9.92
CA THR A 54 1.88 -0.39 9.98
C THR A 54 3.33 -0.60 9.51
N SER A 55 3.78 -1.84 9.45
CA SER A 55 5.12 -2.16 8.98
C SER A 55 5.11 -2.54 7.50
N VAL A 56 6.25 -2.40 6.82
CA VAL A 56 6.44 -2.90 5.46
C VAL A 56 6.27 -4.42 5.44
N ASP A 57 6.72 -5.13 6.46
CA ASP A 57 6.53 -6.58 6.55
C ASP A 57 5.06 -6.95 6.51
N TYR A 58 4.22 -6.21 7.21
CA TYR A 58 2.78 -6.45 7.17
C TYR A 58 2.20 -6.22 5.77
N LEU A 59 2.64 -5.16 5.10
CA LEU A 59 2.20 -4.86 3.73
C LEU A 59 2.57 -5.98 2.76
N LEU A 60 3.73 -6.60 2.95
CA LEU A 60 4.21 -7.68 2.08
C LEU A 60 3.66 -9.05 2.47
N GLY A 61 2.93 -9.16 3.57
CA GLY A 61 2.38 -10.42 4.03
C GLY A 61 3.38 -11.30 4.77
N LEU A 62 4.50 -10.74 5.22
CA LEU A 62 5.55 -11.47 5.94
C LEU A 62 5.22 -11.64 7.42
N THR A 63 4.28 -10.88 7.93
CA THR A 63 3.78 -10.99 9.30
C THR A 63 2.28 -10.73 9.33
N ASN A 64 1.59 -11.25 10.33
CA ASN A 64 0.18 -10.97 10.57
C ASN A 64 -0.04 -9.89 11.63
N ASN A 65 1.06 -9.35 12.19
CA ASN A 65 0.98 -8.29 13.17
C ASN A 65 0.92 -6.93 12.46
N PRO A 66 -0.20 -6.20 12.55
CA PRO A 66 -0.33 -4.90 11.87
C PRO A 66 0.37 -3.75 12.58
N ALA A 67 0.91 -3.96 13.76
CA ALA A 67 1.58 -2.89 14.51
C ALA A 67 2.84 -2.41 13.78
N PRO A 68 3.09 -1.09 13.75
CA PRO A 68 4.29 -0.57 13.10
C PRO A 68 5.54 -0.89 13.91
N TYR A 69 6.66 -0.99 13.22
CA TYR A 69 7.95 -1.00 13.89
C TYR A 69 8.28 0.40 14.40
N ARG A 70 9.09 0.44 15.43
CA ARG A 70 9.55 1.70 16.01
C ARG A 70 10.85 2.17 15.41
#